data_20732197c06356b30f77ce751d638b27
#
_entry.id   20732197c06356b30f77ce751d638b27
#
_cell.length_a   1.000
_cell.length_b   1.000
_cell.length_c   1.000
_cell.angle_alpha   90.00
_cell.angle_beta   90.00
_cell.angle_gamma   90.00
#
_symmetry.space_group_name_H-M   'P 1'
#
loop_
_entity.id
_entity.type
_entity.pdbx_description
1 polymer ?
#
loop_
_entity_poly.entity_id
_entity_poly.type
_entity_poly.pdbx_seq_one_letter_code
_entity_poly.pdbx_strand_id
1 'polypeptide(L)'
;MVVQKEFVDRAHRIVWCTVATVGPDNRPRTRILHPLWELDTELVGWIVTRATPVKVRHLAYSPYLSCSYWEPAQEVAVADCHAEWVDDVATRQRVWELYRDAPAPLGYDFWSVFPDGPAGESPSLLRLAPYRLRLTDVETLSGRKQPLAWP
;
A
#
# COMPACT_ATOMS: atom_id res chain seq x y z
N MET A 1 -12.14 13.22 -4.38
CA MET A 1 -11.24 13.68 -3.29
C MET A 1 -11.71 13.28 -1.89
N VAL A 2 -13.03 13.32 -1.61
CA VAL A 2 -13.54 12.96 -0.27
C VAL A 2 -13.23 11.50 0.07
N VAL A 3 -13.51 10.57 -0.83
CA VAL A 3 -13.26 9.13 -0.60
C VAL A 3 -11.77 8.84 -0.49
N GLN A 4 -10.96 9.48 -1.33
CA GLN A 4 -9.50 9.29 -1.29
C GLN A 4 -8.92 9.79 0.03
N LYS A 5 -9.36 10.97 0.52
CA LYS A 5 -8.93 11.49 1.82
C LYS A 5 -9.33 10.57 2.97
N GLU A 6 -10.57 10.12 2.99
CA GLU A 6 -11.07 9.16 4.00
C GLU A 6 -10.26 7.85 3.98
N PHE A 7 -9.94 7.37 2.77
CA PHE A 7 -9.10 6.20 2.61
C PHE A 7 -7.72 6.41 3.24
N VAL A 8 -7.05 7.53 2.92
CA VAL A 8 -5.70 7.81 3.46
C VAL A 8 -5.73 7.92 4.98
N ASP A 9 -6.71 8.65 5.53
CA ASP A 9 -6.84 8.83 6.97
C ASP A 9 -7.02 7.47 7.68
N ARG A 10 -7.86 6.59 7.14
CA ARG A 10 -8.10 5.26 7.68
C ARG A 10 -6.89 4.34 7.51
N ALA A 11 -6.29 4.32 6.34
CA ALA A 11 -5.11 3.51 6.05
C ALA A 11 -3.92 3.88 6.97
N HIS A 12 -3.66 5.17 7.14
CA HIS A 12 -2.56 5.63 7.99
C HIS A 12 -2.83 5.41 9.47
N ARG A 13 -4.09 5.40 9.90
CA ARG A 13 -4.46 5.09 11.27
C ARG A 13 -4.30 3.60 11.59
N ILE A 14 -4.70 2.72 10.67
CA ILE A 14 -4.60 1.26 10.83
C ILE A 14 -3.16 0.79 10.63
N VAL A 15 -2.43 1.39 9.70
CA VAL A 15 -1.03 1.15 9.35
C VAL A 15 -0.79 -0.17 8.64
N TRP A 16 -1.14 -1.30 9.24
CA TRP A 16 -0.82 -2.63 8.73
C TRP A 16 -1.86 -3.11 7.73
N CYS A 17 -1.37 -3.64 6.63
CA CYS A 17 -2.19 -3.93 5.46
C CYS A 17 -1.89 -5.32 4.93
N THR A 18 -2.94 -6.09 4.63
CA THR A 18 -2.83 -7.31 3.85
C THR A 18 -2.73 -6.95 2.38
N VAL A 19 -1.64 -7.35 1.73
CA VAL A 19 -1.40 -7.11 0.30
C VAL A 19 -1.47 -8.43 -0.46
N ALA A 20 -2.39 -8.52 -1.41
CA ALA A 20 -2.61 -9.71 -2.22
C ALA A 20 -2.05 -9.52 -3.64
N THR A 21 -1.34 -10.53 -4.13
CA THR A 21 -0.90 -10.63 -5.53
C THR A 21 -1.26 -12.00 -6.10
N VAL A 22 -1.28 -12.12 -7.42
CA VAL A 22 -1.59 -13.37 -8.10
C VAL A 22 -0.52 -13.69 -9.14
N GLY A 23 -0.10 -14.97 -9.21
CA GLY A 23 0.92 -15.43 -10.14
C GLY A 23 0.37 -16.25 -11.31
N PRO A 24 1.28 -16.79 -12.16
CA PRO A 24 0.91 -17.55 -13.36
C PRO A 24 0.05 -18.79 -13.10
N ASP A 25 0.09 -19.33 -11.88
CA ASP A 25 -0.76 -20.46 -11.47
C ASP A 25 -2.19 -20.02 -11.08
N ASN A 26 -2.48 -18.74 -11.19
CA ASN A 26 -3.75 -18.11 -10.85
C ASN A 26 -4.14 -18.28 -9.36
N ARG A 27 -3.16 -18.46 -8.50
CA ARG A 27 -3.35 -18.60 -7.05
C ARG A 27 -2.90 -17.33 -6.34
N PRO A 28 -3.77 -16.70 -5.54
CA PRO A 28 -3.39 -15.51 -4.79
C PRO A 28 -2.50 -15.84 -3.60
N ARG A 29 -1.63 -14.92 -3.26
CA ARG A 29 -0.84 -14.94 -2.03
C ARG A 29 -0.93 -13.59 -1.33
N THR A 30 -0.87 -13.61 -0.02
CA THR A 30 -0.94 -12.41 0.80
C THR A 30 0.28 -12.28 1.70
N ARG A 31 0.59 -11.06 2.08
CA ARG A 31 1.60 -10.70 3.10
C ARG A 31 1.16 -9.41 3.77
N ILE A 32 1.74 -9.13 4.94
CA ILE A 32 1.47 -7.89 5.68
C ILE A 32 2.57 -6.89 5.38
N LEU A 33 2.17 -5.72 4.91
CA LEU A 33 3.05 -4.59 4.63
C LEU A 33 2.38 -3.32 5.18
N HIS A 34 3.06 -2.17 5.10
CA HIS A 34 2.48 -0.90 5.52
C HIS A 34 2.78 0.19 4.49
N PRO A 35 1.94 0.29 3.46
CA PRO A 35 2.08 1.35 2.48
C PRO A 35 1.94 2.74 3.10
N LEU A 36 2.65 3.71 2.54
CA LEU A 36 2.43 5.13 2.82
C LEU A 36 1.74 5.75 1.60
N TRP A 37 0.69 6.52 1.84
CA TRP A 37 -0.14 7.12 0.80
C TRP A 37 0.06 8.63 0.75
N GLU A 38 0.19 9.16 -0.44
CA GLU A 38 0.21 10.59 -0.70
C GLU A 38 -1.04 10.97 -1.51
N LEU A 39 -1.71 12.02 -1.08
CA LEU A 39 -2.84 12.58 -1.81
C LEU A 39 -2.55 14.06 -2.11
N ASP A 40 -2.26 14.34 -3.36
CA ASP A 40 -2.10 15.68 -3.88
C ASP A 40 -3.02 15.86 -5.08
N THR A 41 -2.52 15.92 -6.29
CA THR A 41 -3.35 15.91 -7.50
C THR A 41 -3.92 14.52 -7.80
N GLU A 42 -3.20 13.49 -7.41
CA GLU A 42 -3.62 12.09 -7.50
C GLU A 42 -3.26 11.36 -6.21
N LEU A 43 -3.88 10.19 -6.01
CA LEU A 43 -3.54 9.30 -4.91
C LEU A 43 -2.46 8.33 -5.36
N VAL A 44 -1.35 8.31 -4.64
CA VAL A 44 -0.22 7.39 -4.88
C VAL A 44 0.12 6.66 -3.59
N GLY A 45 0.35 5.36 -3.69
CA GLY A 45 0.88 4.56 -2.59
C GLY A 45 2.33 4.16 -2.82
N TRP A 46 3.07 4.02 -1.73
CA TRP A 46 4.46 3.57 -1.73
C TRP A 46 4.61 2.39 -0.79
N ILE A 47 5.25 1.31 -1.28
CA ILE A 47 5.62 0.16 -0.46
C ILE A 47 7.13 -0.01 -0.53
N VAL A 48 7.76 -0.09 0.63
CA VAL A 48 9.16 -0.46 0.77
C VAL A 48 9.23 -1.91 1.21
N THR A 49 9.80 -2.77 0.39
CA THR A 49 9.80 -4.21 0.62
C THR A 49 10.99 -4.88 -0.09
N ARG A 50 11.23 -6.14 0.23
CA ARG A 50 12.18 -6.95 -0.54
C ARG A 50 11.52 -7.44 -1.82
N ALA A 51 12.27 -7.37 -2.94
CA ALA A 51 11.84 -7.95 -4.21
C ALA A 51 12.05 -9.47 -4.18
N THR A 52 11.25 -10.17 -3.36
CA THR A 52 11.31 -11.64 -3.27
C THR A 52 10.89 -12.28 -4.60
N PRO A 53 11.39 -13.48 -4.94
CA PRO A 53 11.06 -14.13 -6.22
C PRO A 53 9.56 -14.29 -6.45
N VAL A 54 8.77 -14.54 -5.40
CA VAL A 54 7.32 -14.66 -5.52
C VAL A 54 6.68 -13.33 -5.94
N LYS A 55 7.02 -12.23 -5.26
CA LYS A 55 6.47 -10.90 -5.61
C LYS A 55 6.87 -10.46 -7.00
N VAL A 56 8.13 -10.65 -7.37
CA VAL A 56 8.63 -10.27 -8.70
C VAL A 56 7.92 -11.06 -9.79
N ARG A 57 7.79 -12.38 -9.63
CA ARG A 57 7.10 -13.24 -10.61
C ARG A 57 5.61 -12.91 -10.70
N HIS A 58 4.94 -12.69 -9.57
CA HIS A 58 3.52 -12.35 -9.55
C HIS A 58 3.27 -11.03 -10.28
N LEU A 59 3.99 -9.97 -9.93
CA LEU A 59 3.79 -8.65 -10.52
C LEU A 59 4.24 -8.57 -11.98
N ALA A 60 5.20 -9.41 -12.41
CA ALA A 60 5.55 -9.53 -13.83
C ALA A 60 4.43 -10.19 -14.64
N TYR A 61 3.70 -11.13 -14.05
CA TYR A 61 2.55 -11.78 -14.66
C TYR A 61 1.30 -10.91 -14.60
N SER A 62 1.00 -10.36 -13.44
CA SER A 62 -0.14 -9.48 -13.19
C SER A 62 0.31 -8.28 -12.38
N PRO A 63 0.37 -7.07 -12.96
CA PRO A 63 0.87 -5.88 -12.28
C PRO A 63 -0.18 -5.27 -11.33
N TYR A 64 -1.16 -6.03 -10.92
CA TYR A 64 -2.23 -5.59 -10.03
C TYR A 64 -2.08 -6.21 -8.65
N LEU A 65 -2.42 -5.44 -7.64
CA LEU A 65 -2.48 -5.93 -6.26
C LEU A 65 -3.64 -5.26 -5.51
N SER A 66 -4.07 -5.89 -4.44
CA SER A 66 -5.07 -5.32 -3.53
C SER A 66 -4.46 -5.10 -2.16
N CYS A 67 -4.72 -3.93 -1.59
CA CYS A 67 -4.37 -3.57 -0.22
C CYS A 67 -5.64 -3.58 0.62
N SER A 68 -5.66 -4.34 1.70
CA SER A 68 -6.81 -4.43 2.59
C SER A 68 -6.41 -4.10 4.02
N TYR A 69 -7.03 -3.05 4.58
CA TYR A 69 -6.90 -2.62 5.96
C TYR A 69 -8.12 -3.03 6.75
N TRP A 70 -7.91 -3.53 7.94
CA TRP A 70 -8.97 -3.91 8.85
C TRP A 70 -8.56 -3.60 10.30
N GLU A 71 -9.53 -3.17 11.08
CA GLU A 71 -9.33 -3.02 12.52
C GLU A 71 -10.55 -3.58 13.29
N PRO A 72 -10.39 -3.90 14.60
CA PRO A 72 -11.43 -4.59 15.37
C PRO A 72 -12.78 -3.88 15.45
N ALA A 73 -12.85 -2.57 15.30
CA ALA A 73 -14.12 -1.85 15.20
C ALA A 73 -14.86 -2.07 13.86
N GLN A 74 -14.33 -2.96 13.00
CA GLN A 74 -14.86 -3.31 11.69
C GLN A 74 -14.80 -2.17 10.67
N GLU A 75 -13.88 -1.25 10.84
CA GLU A 75 -13.55 -0.31 9.78
C GLU A 75 -12.57 -0.95 8.80
N VAL A 76 -12.95 -0.93 7.53
CA VAL A 76 -12.19 -1.55 6.45
C VAL A 76 -11.90 -0.52 5.36
N ALA A 77 -10.69 -0.54 4.83
CA ALA A 77 -10.31 0.24 3.66
C ALA A 77 -9.59 -0.66 2.66
N VAL A 78 -10.06 -0.68 1.42
CA VAL A 78 -9.48 -1.50 0.35
C VAL A 78 -9.07 -0.59 -0.80
N ALA A 79 -7.87 -0.80 -1.33
CA ALA A 79 -7.39 -0.21 -2.56
C ALA A 79 -6.96 -1.30 -3.53
N ASP A 80 -7.57 -1.32 -4.71
CA ASP A 80 -7.10 -2.12 -5.83
C ASP A 80 -6.21 -1.25 -6.70
N CYS A 81 -4.99 -1.69 -6.95
CA CYS A 81 -3.93 -0.87 -7.52
C CYS A 81 -3.23 -1.54 -8.69
N HIS A 82 -2.77 -0.72 -9.63
CA HIS A 82 -1.66 -1.07 -10.51
C HIS A 82 -0.35 -0.80 -9.76
N ALA A 83 0.59 -1.74 -9.79
CA ALA A 83 1.86 -1.64 -9.10
C ALA A 83 3.02 -1.70 -10.09
N GLU A 84 4.05 -0.88 -9.85
CA GLU A 84 5.29 -0.92 -10.62
C GLU A 84 6.50 -0.82 -9.69
N TRP A 85 7.56 -1.54 -10.04
CA TRP A 85 8.84 -1.38 -9.37
C TRP A 85 9.51 -0.08 -9.81
N VAL A 86 10.04 0.65 -8.84
CA VAL A 86 10.75 1.91 -9.06
C VAL A 86 12.15 1.78 -8.47
N ASP A 87 13.18 1.97 -9.28
CA ASP A 87 14.57 1.87 -8.85
C ASP A 87 15.33 3.20 -8.96
N ASP A 88 14.64 4.28 -9.28
CA ASP A 88 15.20 5.62 -9.34
C ASP A 88 15.69 6.09 -7.96
N VAL A 89 16.97 6.42 -7.85
CA VAL A 89 17.62 6.79 -6.58
C VAL A 89 16.97 8.03 -5.95
N ALA A 90 16.65 9.04 -6.74
CA ALA A 90 16.03 10.26 -6.24
C ALA A 90 14.64 9.99 -5.66
N THR A 91 13.84 9.16 -6.31
CA THR A 91 12.51 8.76 -5.81
C THR A 91 12.64 7.93 -4.52
N ARG A 92 13.58 6.99 -4.46
CA ARG A 92 13.82 6.20 -3.25
C ARG A 92 14.20 7.08 -2.07
N GLN A 93 15.06 8.06 -2.30
CA GLN A 93 15.47 9.03 -1.27
C GLN A 93 14.27 9.87 -0.79
N ARG A 94 13.43 10.34 -1.69
CA ARG A 94 12.23 11.11 -1.36
C ARG A 94 11.23 10.27 -0.54
N VAL A 95 11.01 9.02 -0.92
CA VAL A 95 10.11 8.11 -0.20
C VAL A 95 10.68 7.77 1.18
N TRP A 96 11.99 7.60 1.31
CA TRP A 96 12.63 7.43 2.62
C TRP A 96 12.36 8.62 3.52
N GLU A 97 12.46 9.84 3.01
CA GLU A 97 12.14 11.05 3.80
C GLU A 97 10.69 11.07 4.24
N LEU A 98 9.75 10.68 3.37
CA LEU A 98 8.34 10.56 3.72
C LEU A 98 8.11 9.59 4.89
N TYR A 99 8.71 8.41 4.85
CA TYR A 99 8.60 7.43 5.93
C TYR A 99 9.29 7.91 7.20
N ARG A 100 10.47 8.50 7.09
CA ARG A 100 11.20 9.04 8.25
C ARG A 100 10.39 10.11 8.98
N ASP A 101 9.71 10.98 8.25
CA ASP A 101 9.00 12.13 8.79
C ASP A 101 7.56 11.82 9.21
N ALA A 102 7.03 10.65 8.83
CA ALA A 102 5.69 10.23 9.23
C ALA A 102 5.68 9.76 10.69
N PRO A 103 4.55 9.93 11.42
CA PRO A 103 4.45 9.42 12.78
C PRO A 103 4.59 7.90 12.87
N ALA A 104 5.28 7.41 13.89
CA ALA A 104 5.32 5.97 14.18
C ALA A 104 3.92 5.45 14.56
N PRO A 105 3.57 4.19 14.25
CA PRO A 105 4.39 3.14 13.64
C PRO A 105 4.41 3.15 12.11
N LEU A 106 3.66 4.01 11.45
CA LEU A 106 3.70 4.14 9.99
C LEU A 106 5.09 4.59 9.54
N GLY A 107 5.62 5.65 10.16
CA GLY A 107 6.93 6.18 9.86
C GLY A 107 8.04 5.38 10.52
N TYR A 108 9.11 5.16 9.79
CA TYR A 108 10.32 4.53 10.28
C TYR A 108 11.50 4.83 9.35
N ASP A 109 12.71 4.66 9.88
CA ASP A 109 13.93 4.71 9.07
C ASP A 109 14.17 3.33 8.44
N PHE A 110 13.75 3.15 7.18
CA PHE A 110 13.88 1.85 6.56
C PHE A 110 15.34 1.49 6.19
N TRP A 111 16.27 2.45 6.15
CA TRP A 111 17.68 2.12 5.96
C TRP A 111 18.26 1.35 7.16
N SER A 112 17.68 1.49 8.34
CA SER A 112 18.07 0.71 9.51
C SER A 112 17.65 -0.76 9.39
N VAL A 113 16.59 -1.05 8.64
CA VAL A 113 16.12 -2.41 8.36
C VAL A 113 16.83 -2.99 7.13
N PHE A 114 17.19 -2.16 6.17
CA PHE A 114 17.88 -2.53 4.94
C PHE A 114 19.26 -1.82 4.91
N PRO A 115 20.30 -2.44 5.48
CA PRO A 115 21.53 -1.72 5.84
C PRO A 115 22.46 -1.35 4.68
N ASP A 116 22.14 -1.72 3.44
CA ASP A 116 22.93 -1.36 2.25
C ASP A 116 22.69 0.08 1.76
N GLY A 117 21.86 0.85 2.45
CA GLY A 117 21.66 2.28 2.26
C GLY A 117 20.91 2.66 0.98
N PRO A 118 20.81 3.97 0.69
CA PRO A 118 19.98 4.47 -0.43
C PRO A 118 20.42 4.03 -1.81
N ALA A 119 21.72 3.79 -2.00
CA ALA A 119 22.29 3.31 -3.27
C ALA A 119 22.30 1.79 -3.39
N GLY A 120 21.88 1.06 -2.35
CA GLY A 120 21.82 -0.39 -2.35
C GLY A 120 20.63 -0.93 -3.15
N GLU A 121 20.70 -2.22 -3.44
CA GLU A 121 19.61 -2.91 -4.17
C GLU A 121 18.44 -3.34 -3.26
N SER A 122 18.67 -3.36 -1.97
CA SER A 122 17.68 -3.66 -0.93
C SER A 122 17.51 -2.43 -0.05
N PRO A 123 16.35 -1.91 0.18
CA PRO A 123 15.02 -2.38 -0.21
C PRO A 123 14.65 -2.03 -1.66
N SER A 124 13.62 -2.70 -2.15
CA SER A 124 12.95 -2.31 -3.40
C SER A 124 11.73 -1.45 -3.10
N LEU A 125 11.36 -0.63 -4.07
CA LEU A 125 10.25 0.30 -3.95
C LEU A 125 9.16 -0.03 -4.96
N LEU A 126 7.92 -0.15 -4.50
CA LEU A 126 6.74 -0.24 -5.35
C LEU A 126 5.98 1.08 -5.30
N ARG A 127 5.61 1.57 -6.48
CA ARG A 127 4.64 2.65 -6.65
C ARG A 127 3.28 2.02 -6.95
N LEU A 128 2.26 2.46 -6.23
CA LEU A 128 0.89 2.00 -6.38
C LEU A 128 0.02 3.11 -6.96
N ALA A 129 -0.68 2.80 -8.04
CA ALA A 129 -1.68 3.67 -8.64
C ALA A 129 -3.07 3.05 -8.43
N PRO A 130 -3.84 3.52 -7.45
CA PRO A 130 -5.17 2.99 -7.20
C PRO A 130 -6.11 3.28 -8.36
N TYR A 131 -6.90 2.27 -8.75
CA TYR A 131 -7.98 2.43 -9.72
C TYR A 131 -9.35 2.17 -9.09
N ARG A 132 -9.38 1.69 -7.85
CA ARG A 132 -10.62 1.46 -7.10
C ARG A 132 -10.36 1.53 -5.61
N LEU A 133 -11.21 2.26 -4.89
CA LEU A 133 -11.23 2.32 -3.43
C LEU A 133 -12.61 1.90 -2.92
N ARG A 134 -12.62 1.25 -1.75
CA ARG A 134 -13.86 0.88 -1.06
C ARG A 134 -13.66 0.96 0.45
N LEU A 135 -14.58 1.62 1.11
CA LEU A 135 -14.59 1.80 2.55
C LEU A 135 -15.88 1.22 3.14
N THR A 136 -15.73 0.35 4.12
CA THR A 136 -16.86 -0.25 4.83
C THR A 136 -16.69 -0.12 6.35
N ASP A 137 -17.78 -0.23 7.07
CA ASP A 137 -17.85 -0.20 8.52
C ASP A 137 -19.04 -1.04 9.03
N VAL A 138 -19.32 -0.99 10.31
CA VAL A 138 -20.43 -1.74 10.90
C VAL A 138 -21.77 -1.38 10.26
N GLU A 139 -22.00 -0.11 9.93
CA GLU A 139 -23.26 0.32 9.32
C GLU A 139 -23.43 -0.21 7.90
N THR A 140 -22.33 -0.27 7.14
CA THR A 140 -22.36 -0.88 5.79
C THR A 140 -22.54 -2.39 5.86
N LEU A 141 -21.91 -3.06 6.84
CA LEU A 141 -22.09 -4.50 7.06
C LEU A 141 -23.50 -4.86 7.44
N SER A 142 -24.18 -4.01 8.22
CA SER A 142 -25.57 -4.22 8.63
C SER A 142 -26.59 -3.77 7.58
N GLY A 143 -26.13 -3.22 6.46
CA GLY A 143 -27.02 -2.74 5.38
C GLY A 143 -27.68 -1.40 5.66
N ARG A 144 -27.28 -0.68 6.71
CA ARG A 144 -27.87 0.62 7.06
C ARG A 144 -27.37 1.76 6.20
N LYS A 145 -26.19 1.61 5.59
CA LYS A 145 -25.65 2.59 4.66
C LYS A 145 -24.85 1.90 3.55
N GLN A 146 -24.70 2.59 2.43
CA GLN A 146 -23.87 2.11 1.32
C GLN A 146 -22.39 2.33 1.61
N PRO A 147 -21.49 1.42 1.15
CA PRO A 147 -20.07 1.65 1.21
C PRO A 147 -19.68 2.92 0.45
N LEU A 148 -18.65 3.62 0.95
CA LEU A 148 -17.99 4.63 0.14
C LEU A 148 -17.14 3.94 -0.92
N ALA A 149 -17.19 4.43 -2.15
CA ALA A 149 -16.43 3.88 -3.26
C ALA A 149 -15.89 5.00 -4.16
N TRP A 150 -14.74 4.72 -4.80
CA TRP A 150 -14.12 5.56 -5.82
C TRP A 150 -13.48 4.67 -6.89
N PRO A 151 -13.61 4.92 -8.15
CA PRO A 151 -14.67 5.66 -8.76
C PRO A 151 -16.02 5.07 -8.48
#